data_ab20731c985391ec08cb2e06fd7fc3bf
#
_entry.id   ab20731c985391ec08cb2e06fd7fc3bf
#
_cell.length_a   1.000
_cell.length_b   1.000
_cell.length_c   1.000
_cell.angle_alpha   90.00
_cell.angle_beta   90.00
_cell.angle_gamma   90.00
#
_symmetry.space_group_name_H-M   'P 1'
#
loop_
_entity.id
_entity.type
_entity.pdbx_description
1 polymer ?
#
loop_
_entity_poly.entity_id
_entity_poly.type
_entity_poly.pdbx_seq_one_letter_code
_entity_poly.pdbx_strand_id
1 'polypeptide(L)'
;TITEERSNETPPKGKGLKAATKAQKISLTGLSGDSDTPDRTLSGLNEFDRVIGGGFVPGSAILLGGDPGIGKSTILMQAAAALAACGKRVVYISGEEAIAQLRMRAARLGLSDAPVQLGAETNVEDIIATLKSEQSDGHVDLVIIDSIQTVWSPVIESAPGTVSQVRASAQDLIHYAKSADTSLVLVGHVTKEGQIAGPRVLEHMVDTVIYFEGDRGHHFRILRAVKNRFGPTDEIGVFEMRG
;
A
#
# COMPACT_ATOMS: atom_id res chain seq x y z
N THR A 1 -22.34 -56.46 1.67
CA THR A 1 -22.61 -55.42 0.68
C THR A 1 -22.52 -54.07 1.42
N ILE A 2 -21.43 -53.38 1.24
CA ILE A 2 -21.21 -52.06 1.83
C ILE A 2 -21.76 -51.05 0.84
N THR A 3 -22.75 -50.26 1.25
CA THR A 3 -23.33 -49.20 0.44
C THR A 3 -22.68 -47.89 0.89
N GLU A 4 -21.96 -47.21 0.00
CA GLU A 4 -21.44 -45.88 0.21
C GLU A 4 -22.60 -44.86 0.16
N GLU A 5 -22.94 -44.26 1.29
CA GLU A 5 -23.80 -43.07 1.33
C GLU A 5 -22.95 -41.84 0.90
N ARG A 6 -23.26 -41.35 -0.29
CA ARG A 6 -22.76 -40.02 -0.69
C ARG A 6 -23.54 -38.98 0.08
N SER A 7 -22.93 -38.38 1.08
CA SER A 7 -23.45 -37.17 1.70
C SER A 7 -23.41 -36.01 0.69
N ASN A 8 -24.57 -35.65 0.16
CA ASN A 8 -24.78 -34.41 -0.58
C ASN A 8 -24.86 -33.22 0.41
N GLU A 9 -23.81 -32.96 1.14
CA GLU A 9 -23.69 -31.71 1.87
C GLU A 9 -23.18 -30.64 0.92
N THR A 10 -24.10 -29.85 0.42
CA THR A 10 -23.79 -28.59 -0.26
C THR A 10 -23.15 -27.65 0.77
N PRO A 11 -21.94 -27.11 0.52
CA PRO A 11 -21.35 -26.15 1.44
C PRO A 11 -22.29 -24.94 1.60
N PRO A 12 -22.35 -24.33 2.79
CA PRO A 12 -23.24 -23.20 3.06
C PRO A 12 -22.95 -22.09 2.04
N LYS A 13 -23.98 -21.66 1.33
CA LYS A 13 -23.93 -20.51 0.44
C LYS A 13 -23.67 -19.28 1.28
N GLY A 14 -22.41 -18.83 1.32
CA GLY A 14 -22.06 -17.50 1.79
C GLY A 14 -22.84 -16.46 0.96
N LYS A 15 -23.65 -15.65 1.61
CA LYS A 15 -24.27 -14.49 0.98
C LYS A 15 -23.14 -13.54 0.60
N GLY A 16 -22.80 -13.47 -0.71
CA GLY A 16 -21.82 -12.49 -1.16
C GLY A 16 -21.03 -12.81 -2.44
N LEU A 17 -21.13 -14.01 -3.01
CA LEU A 17 -20.59 -14.25 -4.34
C LEU A 17 -21.61 -13.81 -5.39
N LYS A 18 -21.42 -12.61 -5.94
CA LYS A 18 -22.05 -12.21 -7.21
C LYS A 18 -21.78 -13.32 -8.23
N ALA A 19 -22.82 -13.63 -9.02
CA ALA A 19 -22.87 -14.69 -10.01
C ALA A 19 -21.51 -14.98 -10.65
N ALA A 20 -21.13 -16.24 -10.70
CA ALA A 20 -19.89 -16.74 -11.30
C ALA A 20 -19.63 -16.06 -12.64
N THR A 21 -18.70 -15.12 -12.67
CA THR A 21 -18.13 -14.58 -13.90
C THR A 21 -17.61 -15.81 -14.66
N LYS A 22 -18.05 -16.00 -15.92
CA LYS A 22 -17.57 -17.09 -16.77
C LYS A 22 -16.05 -17.10 -16.69
N ALA A 23 -15.49 -18.27 -16.32
CA ALA A 23 -14.05 -18.45 -16.29
C ALA A 23 -13.46 -18.01 -17.64
N GLN A 24 -12.57 -17.05 -17.61
CA GLN A 24 -11.87 -16.56 -18.78
C GLN A 24 -10.57 -17.33 -18.95
N LYS A 25 -10.25 -17.72 -20.18
CA LYS A 25 -8.95 -18.28 -20.51
C LYS A 25 -7.88 -17.23 -20.34
N ILE A 26 -6.81 -17.55 -19.62
CA ILE A 26 -5.62 -16.74 -19.52
C ILE A 26 -4.70 -17.02 -20.72
N SER A 27 -4.03 -16.02 -21.25
CA SER A 27 -2.95 -16.19 -22.22
C SER A 27 -1.69 -16.63 -21.48
N LEU A 28 -1.03 -17.67 -21.98
CA LEU A 28 0.27 -18.10 -21.49
C LEU A 28 1.35 -17.54 -22.43
N THR A 29 2.39 -16.96 -21.84
CA THR A 29 3.56 -16.43 -22.57
C THR A 29 4.78 -17.27 -22.22
N GLY A 30 5.71 -17.42 -23.18
CA GLY A 30 6.98 -18.12 -22.96
C GLY A 30 7.89 -17.34 -22.00
N LEU A 31 8.83 -18.05 -21.37
CA LEU A 31 9.87 -17.43 -20.52
C LEU A 31 10.85 -16.56 -21.33
N SER A 32 11.04 -16.89 -22.59
CA SER A 32 11.87 -16.09 -23.52
C SER A 32 11.07 -14.92 -24.06
N GLY A 33 11.51 -13.70 -23.80
CA GLY A 33 10.93 -12.43 -24.25
C GLY A 33 11.80 -11.29 -23.80
N ASP A 34 11.58 -10.09 -24.32
CA ASP A 34 12.27 -8.90 -23.85
C ASP A 34 11.89 -8.68 -22.36
N SER A 35 12.89 -8.87 -21.50
CA SER A 35 12.76 -8.47 -20.09
C SER A 35 13.01 -6.97 -20.03
N ASP A 36 12.04 -6.18 -20.45
CA ASP A 36 12.07 -4.75 -20.18
C ASP A 36 12.09 -4.57 -18.66
N THR A 37 13.24 -4.12 -18.16
CA THR A 37 13.33 -3.69 -16.76
C THR A 37 12.33 -2.54 -16.63
N PRO A 38 11.29 -2.66 -15.80
CA PRO A 38 10.28 -1.61 -15.72
C PRO A 38 10.94 -0.28 -15.33
N ASP A 39 10.58 0.78 -16.03
CA ASP A 39 11.06 2.12 -15.72
C ASP A 39 10.70 2.46 -14.27
N ARG A 40 11.70 2.78 -13.47
CA ARG A 40 11.52 3.13 -12.07
C ARG A 40 11.28 4.62 -11.92
N THR A 41 10.32 4.97 -11.07
CA THR A 41 10.02 6.36 -10.75
C THR A 41 10.71 6.73 -9.43
N LEU A 42 11.67 7.66 -9.50
CA LEU A 42 12.40 8.14 -8.31
C LEU A 42 11.47 8.96 -7.41
N SER A 43 11.54 8.74 -6.10
CA SER A 43 10.77 9.50 -5.10
C SER A 43 11.31 10.92 -4.88
N GLY A 44 12.53 11.19 -5.34
CA GLY A 44 13.28 12.42 -5.02
C GLY A 44 13.98 12.40 -3.67
N LEU A 45 13.88 11.31 -2.91
CA LEU A 45 14.56 11.07 -1.65
C LEU A 45 15.58 9.96 -1.85
N ASN A 46 16.85 10.30 -2.05
CA ASN A 46 17.91 9.34 -2.43
C ASN A 46 18.02 8.13 -1.49
N GLU A 47 17.93 8.38 -0.18
CA GLU A 47 17.98 7.31 0.83
C GLU A 47 16.77 6.38 0.74
N PHE A 48 15.58 6.93 0.46
CA PHE A 48 14.37 6.15 0.27
C PHE A 48 14.46 5.32 -1.01
N ASP A 49 14.84 5.95 -2.12
CA ASP A 49 14.99 5.29 -3.42
C ASP A 49 16.00 4.14 -3.37
N ARG A 50 17.12 4.34 -2.67
CA ARG A 50 18.14 3.30 -2.48
C ARG A 50 17.55 2.07 -1.79
N VAL A 51 16.81 2.26 -0.69
CA VAL A 51 16.23 1.17 0.10
C VAL A 51 15.15 0.40 -0.67
N ILE A 52 14.35 1.09 -1.49
CA ILE A 52 13.34 0.39 -2.31
C ILE A 52 13.92 -0.20 -3.61
N GLY A 53 15.23 -0.08 -3.81
CA GLY A 53 15.95 -0.68 -4.95
C GLY A 53 16.02 0.21 -6.19
N GLY A 54 15.98 1.54 -6.04
CA GLY A 54 16.16 2.52 -7.11
C GLY A 54 14.90 3.18 -7.62
N GLY A 55 13.85 3.25 -6.79
CA GLY A 55 12.59 3.95 -7.11
C GLY A 55 11.36 3.04 -7.13
N PHE A 56 10.21 3.64 -7.31
CA PHE A 56 8.93 2.93 -7.43
C PHE A 56 8.84 2.15 -8.73
N VAL A 57 8.38 0.92 -8.65
CA VAL A 57 8.11 0.07 -9.83
C VAL A 57 6.61 0.12 -10.12
N PRO A 58 6.18 0.45 -11.36
CA PRO A 58 4.78 0.46 -11.73
C PRO A 58 4.08 -0.88 -11.41
N GLY A 59 2.85 -0.82 -10.95
CA GLY A 59 2.08 -2.00 -10.58
C GLY A 59 2.57 -2.75 -9.33
N SER A 60 3.57 -2.22 -8.60
CA SER A 60 4.10 -2.83 -7.38
C SER A 60 3.42 -2.34 -6.12
N ALA A 61 3.46 -3.17 -5.07
CA ALA A 61 2.97 -2.83 -3.75
C ALA A 61 4.12 -2.86 -2.72
N ILE A 62 4.25 -1.77 -1.97
CA ILE A 62 5.21 -1.58 -0.89
C ILE A 62 4.46 -1.50 0.44
N LEU A 63 4.93 -2.21 1.44
CA LEU A 63 4.50 -2.07 2.82
C LEU A 63 5.55 -1.27 3.60
N LEU A 64 5.15 -0.13 4.16
CA LEU A 64 5.96 0.65 5.09
C LEU A 64 5.46 0.41 6.52
N GLY A 65 6.21 -0.39 7.28
CA GLY A 65 5.95 -0.65 8.69
C GLY A 65 6.75 0.27 9.62
N GLY A 66 6.32 0.37 10.87
CA GLY A 66 7.04 1.10 11.92
C GLY A 66 6.13 1.58 13.04
N ASP A 67 6.72 1.97 14.16
CA ASP A 67 6.00 2.45 15.33
C ASP A 67 5.14 3.69 15.03
N PRO A 68 4.00 3.87 15.73
CA PRO A 68 3.24 5.11 15.65
C PRO A 68 4.11 6.32 16.02
N GLY A 69 4.03 7.40 15.21
CA GLY A 69 4.80 8.63 15.45
C GLY A 69 6.28 8.56 15.08
N ILE A 70 6.77 7.49 14.45
CA ILE A 70 8.18 7.37 14.02
C ILE A 70 8.53 8.29 12.85
N GLY A 71 7.56 8.77 12.08
CA GLY A 71 7.75 9.65 10.93
C GLY A 71 7.34 9.07 9.58
N LYS A 72 6.61 7.93 9.53
CA LYS A 72 6.17 7.29 8.28
C LYS A 72 5.38 8.24 7.37
N SER A 73 4.35 8.87 7.91
CA SER A 73 3.50 9.82 7.15
C SER A 73 4.28 11.07 6.73
N THR A 74 5.31 11.46 7.48
CA THR A 74 6.18 12.59 7.14
C THR A 74 7.04 12.30 5.91
N ILE A 75 7.74 11.16 5.92
CA ILE A 75 8.60 10.78 4.77
C ILE A 75 7.77 10.52 3.52
N LEU A 76 6.58 9.90 3.66
CA LEU A 76 5.70 9.65 2.53
C LEU A 76 5.09 10.93 1.96
N MET A 77 4.76 11.92 2.80
CA MET A 77 4.29 13.22 2.33
C MET A 77 5.38 13.96 1.54
N GLN A 78 6.65 13.88 1.99
CA GLN A 78 7.78 14.46 1.26
C GLN A 78 8.01 13.75 -0.08
N ALA A 79 7.98 12.41 -0.11
CA ALA A 79 8.10 11.63 -1.35
C ALA A 79 6.95 11.94 -2.31
N ALA A 80 5.71 11.99 -1.81
CA ALA A 80 4.53 12.34 -2.59
C ALA A 80 4.65 13.73 -3.23
N ALA A 81 5.07 14.72 -2.44
CA ALA A 81 5.24 16.08 -2.92
C ALA A 81 6.36 16.21 -3.97
N ALA A 82 7.49 15.54 -3.75
CA ALA A 82 8.60 15.55 -4.71
C ALA A 82 8.21 14.90 -6.04
N LEU A 83 7.52 13.75 -6.00
CA LEU A 83 6.99 13.10 -7.21
C LEU A 83 5.99 14.00 -7.96
N ALA A 84 5.05 14.60 -7.24
CA ALA A 84 4.04 15.46 -7.82
C ALA A 84 4.68 16.72 -8.45
N ALA A 85 5.73 17.28 -7.85
CA ALA A 85 6.51 18.38 -8.42
C ALA A 85 7.24 18.00 -9.72
N CYS A 86 7.54 16.71 -9.92
CA CYS A 86 8.10 16.16 -11.16
C CYS A 86 7.00 15.79 -12.20
N GLY A 87 5.76 16.23 -11.99
CA GLY A 87 4.66 16.01 -12.92
C GLY A 87 3.99 14.63 -12.80
N LYS A 88 4.30 13.86 -11.76
CA LYS A 88 3.66 12.59 -11.47
C LYS A 88 2.33 12.80 -10.74
N ARG A 89 1.32 12.00 -11.07
CA ARG A 89 0.03 12.04 -10.36
C ARG A 89 0.10 11.17 -9.12
N VAL A 90 -0.05 11.81 -7.96
CA VAL A 90 0.05 11.17 -6.66
C VAL A 90 -1.24 11.36 -5.88
N VAL A 91 -1.81 10.26 -5.38
CA VAL A 91 -2.99 10.26 -4.51
C VAL A 91 -2.58 9.77 -3.12
N TYR A 92 -2.87 10.56 -2.10
CA TYR A 92 -2.63 10.24 -0.69
C TYR A 92 -3.97 10.12 0.02
N ILE A 93 -4.31 8.92 0.49
CA ILE A 93 -5.56 8.62 1.21
C ILE A 93 -5.23 8.32 2.66
N SER A 94 -5.84 9.07 3.56
CA SER A 94 -5.74 8.85 4.99
C SER A 94 -7.04 8.27 5.55
N GLY A 95 -6.92 7.20 6.34
CA GLY A 95 -8.02 6.69 7.14
C GLY A 95 -7.95 7.14 8.60
N GLU A 96 -6.93 7.91 8.99
CA GLU A 96 -6.73 8.37 10.37
C GLU A 96 -6.88 9.89 10.52
N GLU A 97 -6.45 10.65 9.54
CA GLU A 97 -6.41 12.11 9.59
C GLU A 97 -7.38 12.73 8.59
N ALA A 98 -8.06 13.78 9.03
CA ALA A 98 -8.86 14.61 8.14
C ALA A 98 -7.97 15.42 7.17
N ILE A 99 -8.53 15.82 6.02
CA ILE A 99 -7.82 16.63 5.00
C ILE A 99 -7.16 17.88 5.59
N ALA A 100 -7.83 18.55 6.54
CA ALA A 100 -7.28 19.74 7.19
C ALA A 100 -5.98 19.44 7.97
N GLN A 101 -5.90 18.27 8.62
CA GLN A 101 -4.70 17.85 9.36
C GLN A 101 -3.55 17.49 8.42
N LEU A 102 -3.85 16.82 7.29
CA LEU A 102 -2.86 16.55 6.24
C LEU A 102 -2.30 17.86 5.65
N ARG A 103 -3.16 18.83 5.38
CA ARG A 103 -2.73 20.17 4.90
C ARG A 103 -1.86 20.91 5.92
N MET A 104 -2.21 20.85 7.21
CA MET A 104 -1.39 21.43 8.27
C MET A 104 -0.01 20.75 8.36
N ARG A 105 0.05 19.42 8.17
CA ARG A 105 1.32 18.69 8.10
C ARG A 105 2.13 19.12 6.88
N ALA A 106 1.53 19.19 5.70
CA ALA A 106 2.18 19.67 4.49
C ALA A 106 2.73 21.09 4.66
N ALA A 107 1.97 21.98 5.28
CA ALA A 107 2.40 23.36 5.55
C ALA A 107 3.65 23.40 6.45
N ARG A 108 3.69 22.61 7.53
CA ARG A 108 4.88 22.53 8.41
C ARG A 108 6.12 22.02 7.68
N LEU A 109 5.93 21.19 6.65
CA LEU A 109 7.01 20.65 5.83
C LEU A 109 7.38 21.55 4.65
N GLY A 110 6.71 22.71 4.48
CA GLY A 110 6.91 23.59 3.33
C GLY A 110 6.40 23.04 2.02
N LEU A 111 5.39 22.16 2.06
CA LEU A 111 4.87 21.41 0.91
C LEU A 111 3.45 21.83 0.50
N SER A 112 2.99 23.00 0.93
CA SER A 112 1.60 23.46 0.71
C SER A 112 1.21 23.53 -0.76
N ASP A 113 2.14 23.83 -1.64
CA ASP A 113 1.90 24.07 -3.06
C ASP A 113 2.10 22.78 -3.91
N ALA A 114 2.46 21.66 -3.28
CA ALA A 114 2.65 20.41 -4.00
C ALA A 114 1.31 19.87 -4.54
N PRO A 115 1.21 19.52 -5.83
CA PRO A 115 -0.03 19.09 -6.46
C PRO A 115 -0.38 17.62 -6.13
N VAL A 116 -0.34 17.25 -4.84
CA VAL A 116 -0.75 15.95 -4.32
C VAL A 116 -2.26 15.96 -4.09
N GLN A 117 -2.96 14.96 -4.61
CA GLN A 117 -4.38 14.78 -4.35
C GLN A 117 -4.57 14.09 -3.00
N LEU A 118 -5.40 14.68 -2.13
CA LEU A 118 -5.66 14.16 -0.77
C LEU A 118 -7.07 13.60 -0.67
N GLY A 119 -7.20 12.40 -0.09
CA GLY A 119 -8.46 11.77 0.25
C GLY A 119 -8.53 11.41 1.74
N ALA A 120 -9.72 11.41 2.32
CA ALA A 120 -10.00 10.90 3.66
C ALA A 120 -11.15 9.89 3.55
N GLU A 121 -10.83 8.60 3.52
CA GLU A 121 -11.78 7.52 3.33
C GLU A 121 -11.24 6.22 3.94
N THR A 122 -12.14 5.36 4.41
CA THR A 122 -11.81 4.07 5.02
C THR A 122 -12.50 2.88 4.35
N ASN A 123 -13.55 3.10 3.56
CA ASN A 123 -14.20 2.05 2.80
C ASN A 123 -13.36 1.72 1.54
N VAL A 124 -12.87 0.49 1.44
CA VAL A 124 -12.00 0.07 0.32
C VAL A 124 -12.69 0.15 -1.04
N GLU A 125 -14.00 -0.12 -1.11
CA GLU A 125 -14.76 -0.03 -2.37
C GLU A 125 -14.84 1.42 -2.86
N ASP A 126 -15.10 2.38 -1.98
CA ASP A 126 -15.16 3.81 -2.29
C ASP A 126 -13.79 4.37 -2.69
N ILE A 127 -12.73 3.91 -1.98
CA ILE A 127 -11.34 4.21 -2.36
C ILE A 127 -11.06 3.75 -3.79
N ILE A 128 -11.34 2.49 -4.11
CA ILE A 128 -11.05 1.92 -5.44
C ILE A 128 -11.91 2.58 -6.52
N ALA A 129 -13.18 2.89 -6.23
CA ALA A 129 -14.05 3.60 -7.17
C ALA A 129 -13.48 4.99 -7.49
N THR A 130 -13.02 5.72 -6.48
CA THR A 130 -12.37 7.03 -6.64
C THR A 130 -11.10 6.91 -7.47
N LEU A 131 -10.22 5.96 -7.15
CA LEU A 131 -8.97 5.74 -7.88
C LEU A 131 -9.20 5.37 -9.35
N LYS A 132 -10.23 4.58 -9.65
CA LYS A 132 -10.62 4.25 -11.03
C LYS A 132 -11.15 5.47 -11.80
N SER A 133 -11.86 6.37 -11.12
CA SER A 133 -12.29 7.63 -11.71
C SER A 133 -11.10 8.53 -12.04
N GLU A 134 -10.17 8.69 -11.08
CA GLU A 134 -8.93 9.45 -11.29
C GLU A 134 -8.08 8.88 -12.44
N GLN A 135 -8.01 7.55 -12.56
CA GLN A 135 -7.29 6.86 -13.63
C GLN A 135 -7.89 7.16 -15.01
N SER A 136 -9.19 7.42 -15.12
CA SER A 136 -9.82 7.80 -16.40
C SER A 136 -9.46 9.21 -16.84
N ASP A 137 -9.09 10.09 -15.92
CA ASP A 137 -8.64 11.46 -16.18
C ASP A 137 -7.12 11.54 -16.47
N GLY A 138 -6.41 10.43 -16.33
CA GLY A 138 -4.99 10.29 -16.60
C GLY A 138 -4.34 9.27 -15.64
N HIS A 139 -3.18 8.76 -16.01
CA HIS A 139 -2.49 7.74 -15.23
C HIS A 139 -2.13 8.22 -13.82
N VAL A 140 -2.47 7.43 -12.80
CA VAL A 140 -2.06 7.65 -11.41
C VAL A 140 -0.76 6.88 -11.16
N ASP A 141 0.34 7.60 -10.91
CA ASP A 141 1.68 7.00 -10.75
C ASP A 141 1.87 6.36 -9.37
N LEU A 142 1.33 7.00 -8.31
CA LEU A 142 1.49 6.53 -6.92
C LEU A 142 0.22 6.73 -6.12
N VAL A 143 -0.17 5.69 -5.38
CA VAL A 143 -1.21 5.75 -4.34
C VAL A 143 -0.59 5.42 -2.99
N ILE A 144 -0.87 6.23 -1.97
CA ILE A 144 -0.47 6.02 -0.58
C ILE A 144 -1.73 5.83 0.26
N ILE A 145 -1.79 4.76 1.05
CA ILE A 145 -2.86 4.45 2.01
C ILE A 145 -2.30 4.52 3.43
N ASP A 146 -2.73 5.49 4.22
CA ASP A 146 -2.22 5.76 5.57
C ASP A 146 -3.37 5.82 6.60
N SER A 147 -3.65 4.75 7.34
CA SER A 147 -3.02 3.43 7.37
C SER A 147 -3.94 2.34 6.84
N ILE A 148 -3.35 1.21 6.47
CA ILE A 148 -4.15 0.04 6.02
C ILE A 148 -5.01 -0.54 7.15
N GLN A 149 -4.66 -0.35 8.42
CA GLN A 149 -5.42 -0.83 9.55
C GLN A 149 -6.79 -0.15 9.71
N THR A 150 -6.96 1.06 9.21
CA THR A 150 -8.23 1.78 9.26
C THR A 150 -9.14 1.46 8.09
N VAL A 151 -8.60 0.91 7.01
CA VAL A 151 -9.37 0.53 5.82
C VAL A 151 -10.15 -0.76 6.09
N TRP A 152 -11.38 -0.78 5.63
CA TRP A 152 -12.27 -1.92 5.78
C TRP A 152 -13.03 -2.25 4.50
N SER A 153 -13.40 -3.52 4.36
CA SER A 153 -14.20 -4.05 3.25
C SER A 153 -15.61 -4.38 3.74
N PRO A 154 -16.67 -3.91 3.08
CA PRO A 154 -18.05 -4.18 3.49
C PRO A 154 -18.46 -5.65 3.32
N VAL A 155 -17.69 -6.43 2.56
CA VAL A 155 -17.98 -7.86 2.34
C VAL A 155 -17.45 -8.75 3.46
N ILE A 156 -16.67 -8.21 4.39
CA ILE A 156 -16.07 -8.95 5.51
C ILE A 156 -16.80 -8.61 6.81
N GLU A 157 -17.46 -9.60 7.41
CA GLU A 157 -18.18 -9.44 8.67
C GLU A 157 -17.22 -9.47 9.89
N SER A 158 -16.35 -8.46 10.00
CA SER A 158 -15.48 -8.28 11.16
C SER A 158 -15.12 -6.80 11.34
N ALA A 159 -14.72 -6.43 12.55
CA ALA A 159 -14.36 -5.03 12.84
C ALA A 159 -13.13 -4.57 12.04
N PRO A 160 -13.05 -3.27 11.66
CA PRO A 160 -11.86 -2.67 11.09
C PRO A 160 -10.61 -2.97 11.93
N GLY A 161 -9.45 -3.13 11.28
CA GLY A 161 -8.19 -3.45 11.94
C GLY A 161 -7.97 -4.93 12.29
N THR A 162 -8.97 -5.80 12.15
CA THR A 162 -8.79 -7.24 12.29
C THR A 162 -7.96 -7.82 11.14
N VAL A 163 -7.31 -8.97 11.36
CA VAL A 163 -6.49 -9.65 10.33
C VAL A 163 -7.28 -9.88 9.04
N SER A 164 -8.53 -10.31 9.13
CA SER A 164 -9.39 -10.58 7.96
C SER A 164 -9.68 -9.30 7.17
N GLN A 165 -10.02 -8.20 7.84
CA GLN A 165 -10.27 -6.91 7.21
C GLN A 165 -9.02 -6.36 6.53
N VAL A 166 -7.91 -6.32 7.26
CA VAL A 166 -6.63 -5.77 6.73
C VAL A 166 -6.16 -6.57 5.51
N ARG A 167 -6.28 -7.91 5.55
CA ARG A 167 -5.90 -8.75 4.41
C ARG A 167 -6.81 -8.57 3.20
N ALA A 168 -8.13 -8.55 3.41
CA ALA A 168 -9.08 -8.36 2.32
C ALA A 168 -8.91 -6.99 1.65
N SER A 169 -8.87 -5.92 2.44
CA SER A 169 -8.68 -4.56 1.93
C SER A 169 -7.35 -4.40 1.19
N ALA A 170 -6.26 -4.96 1.75
CA ALA A 170 -4.96 -4.93 1.08
C ALA A 170 -4.96 -5.72 -0.23
N GLN A 171 -5.64 -6.88 -0.29
CA GLN A 171 -5.75 -7.68 -1.51
C GLN A 171 -6.44 -6.90 -2.62
N ASP A 172 -7.55 -6.22 -2.33
CA ASP A 172 -8.29 -5.43 -3.30
C ASP A 172 -7.47 -4.25 -3.82
N LEU A 173 -6.78 -3.52 -2.92
CA LEU A 173 -5.89 -2.41 -3.29
C LEU A 173 -4.68 -2.88 -4.13
N ILE A 174 -4.05 -4.00 -3.77
CA ILE A 174 -2.95 -4.59 -4.53
C ILE A 174 -3.42 -5.05 -5.91
N HIS A 175 -4.61 -5.64 -5.99
CA HIS A 175 -5.19 -6.03 -7.28
C HIS A 175 -5.45 -4.81 -8.17
N TYR A 176 -6.01 -3.73 -7.62
CA TYR A 176 -6.16 -2.46 -8.32
C TYR A 176 -4.80 -1.95 -8.83
N ALA A 177 -3.80 -1.84 -7.96
CA ALA A 177 -2.48 -1.33 -8.30
C ALA A 177 -1.84 -2.08 -9.48
N LYS A 178 -1.89 -3.42 -9.45
CA LYS A 178 -1.39 -4.28 -10.52
C LYS A 178 -2.16 -4.13 -11.82
N SER A 179 -3.48 -3.98 -11.77
CA SER A 179 -4.33 -3.84 -12.96
C SER A 179 -4.24 -2.46 -13.59
N ALA A 180 -3.94 -1.44 -12.81
CA ALA A 180 -3.83 -0.04 -13.23
C ALA A 180 -2.38 0.40 -13.50
N ASP A 181 -1.42 -0.48 -13.32
CA ASP A 181 0.03 -0.20 -13.41
C ASP A 181 0.47 0.96 -12.48
N THR A 182 -0.21 1.09 -11.34
CA THR A 182 0.00 2.13 -10.34
C THR A 182 0.87 1.60 -9.20
N SER A 183 1.88 2.35 -8.76
CA SER A 183 2.63 2.01 -7.55
C SER A 183 1.78 2.25 -6.30
N LEU A 184 1.80 1.31 -5.36
CA LEU A 184 1.02 1.36 -4.13
C LEU A 184 1.91 1.31 -2.90
N VAL A 185 1.72 2.23 -1.96
CA VAL A 185 2.32 2.19 -0.62
C VAL A 185 1.22 1.99 0.41
N LEU A 186 1.31 0.90 1.17
CA LEU A 186 0.48 0.63 2.33
C LEU A 186 1.26 0.96 3.60
N VAL A 187 0.75 1.86 4.41
CA VAL A 187 1.34 2.18 5.72
C VAL A 187 0.76 1.25 6.78
N GLY A 188 1.64 0.62 7.56
CA GLY A 188 1.27 -0.25 8.66
C GLY A 188 1.88 0.19 9.99
N HIS A 189 1.07 0.27 11.05
CA HIS A 189 1.57 0.51 12.40
C HIS A 189 1.92 -0.80 13.09
N VAL A 190 3.11 -0.90 13.66
CA VAL A 190 3.49 -2.03 14.52
C VAL A 190 2.66 -1.95 15.81
N THR A 191 1.97 -3.02 16.14
CA THR A 191 1.13 -3.11 17.34
C THR A 191 1.81 -3.96 18.40
N LYS A 192 1.90 -3.47 19.62
CA LYS A 192 2.47 -4.20 20.77
C LYS A 192 1.50 -5.22 21.37
N GLU A 193 0.21 -5.02 21.13
CA GLU A 193 -0.86 -5.83 21.71
C GLU A 193 -1.74 -6.36 20.57
N GLY A 194 -1.82 -7.67 20.41
CA GLY A 194 -2.40 -8.43 19.30
C GLY A 194 -3.88 -8.21 18.94
N GLN A 195 -4.51 -7.09 19.29
CA GLN A 195 -5.90 -6.77 18.95
C GLN A 195 -6.06 -6.19 17.54
N ILE A 196 -5.07 -5.45 17.05
CA ILE A 196 -5.06 -4.89 15.69
C ILE A 196 -4.00 -5.64 14.87
N ALA A 197 -4.33 -6.00 13.63
CA ALA A 197 -3.41 -6.69 12.75
C ALA A 197 -2.19 -5.81 12.44
N GLY A 198 -1.01 -6.26 12.85
CA GLY A 198 0.25 -5.61 12.50
C GLY A 198 0.64 -5.82 11.03
N PRO A 199 1.67 -5.10 10.54
CA PRO A 199 2.10 -5.18 9.15
C PRO A 199 2.56 -6.58 8.72
N ARG A 200 3.02 -7.43 9.63
CA ARG A 200 3.47 -8.81 9.33
C ARG A 200 2.45 -9.66 8.57
N VAL A 201 1.15 -9.42 8.76
CA VAL A 201 0.11 -10.17 8.05
C VAL A 201 0.06 -9.87 6.56
N LEU A 202 0.67 -8.76 6.12
CA LEU A 202 0.72 -8.29 4.73
C LEU A 202 2.04 -8.58 4.03
N GLU A 203 3.11 -8.96 4.75
CA GLU A 203 4.46 -9.14 4.19
C GLU A 203 4.50 -10.11 3.01
N HIS A 204 3.64 -11.14 3.02
CA HIS A 204 3.57 -12.13 1.94
C HIS A 204 2.81 -11.63 0.71
N MET A 205 1.97 -10.62 0.87
CA MET A 205 1.08 -10.12 -0.18
C MET A 205 1.72 -9.03 -1.05
N VAL A 206 2.69 -8.29 -0.49
CA VAL A 206 3.35 -7.17 -1.15
C VAL A 206 4.68 -7.58 -1.80
N ASP A 207 5.20 -6.74 -2.68
CA ASP A 207 6.44 -6.98 -3.40
C ASP A 207 7.66 -6.51 -2.61
N THR A 208 7.53 -5.41 -1.87
CA THR A 208 8.58 -4.83 -1.04
C THR A 208 8.05 -4.56 0.37
N VAL A 209 8.85 -4.88 1.38
CA VAL A 209 8.57 -4.58 2.79
C VAL A 209 9.72 -3.78 3.35
N ILE A 210 9.40 -2.60 3.84
CA ILE A 210 10.36 -1.71 4.49
C ILE A 210 9.88 -1.33 5.89
N TYR A 211 10.80 -1.20 6.82
CA TYR A 211 10.52 -0.75 8.18
C TYR A 211 11.24 0.55 8.48
N PHE A 212 10.49 1.48 9.06
CA PHE A 212 11.03 2.73 9.57
C PHE A 212 11.21 2.59 11.08
N GLU A 213 12.47 2.60 11.52
CA GLU A 213 12.89 2.25 12.86
C GLU A 213 13.65 3.42 13.50
N GLY A 214 13.70 3.47 14.82
CA GLY A 214 14.49 4.43 15.57
C GLY A 214 13.97 4.64 16.99
N ASP A 215 14.80 5.19 17.84
CA ASP A 215 14.43 5.58 19.19
C ASP A 215 13.92 7.04 19.18
N ARG A 216 12.89 7.33 19.98
CA ARG A 216 12.34 8.68 20.14
C ARG A 216 13.35 9.66 20.77
N GLY A 217 14.36 9.16 21.47
CA GLY A 217 15.45 9.94 22.04
C GLY A 217 16.55 10.35 21.06
N HIS A 218 16.57 9.79 19.85
CA HIS A 218 17.56 10.09 18.82
C HIS A 218 16.96 10.86 17.66
N HIS A 219 17.75 11.73 17.05
CA HIS A 219 17.33 12.51 15.87
C HIS A 219 17.33 11.68 14.58
N PHE A 220 18.00 10.53 14.57
CA PHE A 220 18.11 9.68 13.38
C PHE A 220 17.03 8.60 13.35
N ARG A 221 16.58 8.28 12.14
CA ARG A 221 15.71 7.16 11.82
C ARG A 221 16.35 6.32 10.74
N ILE A 222 16.13 5.02 10.79
CA ILE A 222 16.66 4.05 9.84
C ILE A 222 15.48 3.48 9.06
N LEU A 223 15.57 3.53 7.74
CA LEU A 223 14.71 2.80 6.83
C LEU A 223 15.43 1.53 6.39
N ARG A 224 14.82 0.38 6.57
CA ARG A 224 15.40 -0.92 6.26
C ARG A 224 14.46 -1.75 5.40
N ALA A 225 14.97 -2.32 4.30
CA ALA A 225 14.26 -3.33 3.54
C ALA A 225 14.41 -4.71 4.23
N VAL A 226 13.29 -5.42 4.40
CA VAL A 226 13.28 -6.82 4.87
C VAL A 226 12.83 -7.78 3.77
N LYS A 227 12.20 -7.25 2.73
CA LYS A 227 11.82 -7.97 1.51
C LYS A 227 11.84 -6.99 0.35
N ASN A 228 12.46 -7.38 -0.76
CA ASN A 228 12.42 -6.59 -1.98
C ASN A 228 12.54 -7.52 -3.20
N ARG A 229 11.48 -7.59 -4.01
CA ARG A 229 11.48 -8.38 -5.25
C ARG A 229 12.24 -7.70 -6.38
N PHE A 230 12.53 -6.41 -6.23
CA PHE A 230 13.10 -5.57 -7.27
C PHE A 230 14.53 -5.09 -6.98
N GLY A 231 15.10 -5.50 -5.84
CA GLY A 231 16.44 -5.08 -5.45
C GLY A 231 16.94 -5.79 -4.19
N PRO A 232 18.12 -5.39 -3.72
CA PRO A 232 18.73 -5.95 -2.51
C PRO A 232 17.92 -5.59 -1.24
N THR A 233 18.17 -6.32 -0.16
CA THR A 233 17.56 -6.08 1.16
C THR A 233 18.57 -5.68 2.23
N ASP A 234 19.84 -5.56 1.89
CA ASP A 234 20.95 -5.17 2.77
C ASP A 234 21.16 -3.64 2.82
N GLU A 235 20.46 -2.88 1.97
CA GLU A 235 20.49 -1.43 1.96
C GLU A 235 19.72 -0.84 3.14
N ILE A 236 20.28 0.20 3.73
CA ILE A 236 19.64 1.00 4.77
C ILE A 236 19.65 2.48 4.40
N GLY A 237 18.55 3.18 4.67
CA GLY A 237 18.45 4.63 4.55
C GLY A 237 18.51 5.30 5.92
N VAL A 238 19.24 6.40 6.04
CA VAL A 238 19.35 7.15 7.29
C VAL A 238 18.72 8.54 7.10
N PHE A 239 17.78 8.87 7.99
CA PHE A 239 17.05 10.13 7.97
C PHE A 239 17.24 10.88 9.27
N GLU A 240 17.46 12.17 9.18
CA GLU A 240 17.50 13.07 10.33
C GLU A 240 16.12 13.71 10.53
N MET A 241 15.58 13.61 11.74
CA MET A 241 14.35 14.28 12.13
C MET A 241 14.70 15.68 12.66
N ARG A 242 14.33 16.70 11.91
CA ARG A 242 14.45 18.11 12.32
C ARG A 242 13.12 18.60 12.86
N GLY A 243 13.15 19.25 14.02
CA GLY A 243 11.98 19.80 14.68
C GLY A 243 11.41 21.04 14.00
#